data_f3b6bb761b43b2be374428d0bd2876e7
#
_entry.id   f3b6bb761b43b2be374428d0bd2876e7
#
_cell.length_a   1.000
_cell.length_b   1.000
_cell.length_c   1.000
_cell.angle_alpha   90.00
_cell.angle_beta   90.00
_cell.angle_gamma   90.00
#
_symmetry.space_group_name_H-M   'P 1'
#
loop_
_entity.id
_entity.type
_entity.pdbx_description
1 polymer ?
#
loop_
_entity_poly.entity_id
_entity_poly.type
_entity_poly.pdbx_seq_one_letter_code
_entity_poly.pdbx_strand_id
1 'polypeptide(L)'
;GPLNRSTLDEVAPAVPVRVQHRSGVLWTLNSAGLACVGLPDHPDGRLRSADQNWSNSLQRRESGLAEVSRRLASYGVTGVTDATPGLGIADLVKFAEAQRHGELVQHVTGLAPGKRILHDDGLDLDELTRWIGARHDAGGTVALHCVTAAQLVVTIAALDAAGVRPGDRIEHAAVVPDDRLPELARLGVTVATQPNFIAERGDQYLADVADDEHHHLWRVASLLAAGVKVALSTDMPFGDADPWAAMRAAVHRTTASGAVLGPAERIDARTALEMFLGEPGLPTRPRTVAPGQPANLCVIAASPEELLRELDADLVAATIIEGSVVFDRA
;
A
#
# COMPACT_ATOMS: atom_id res chain seq x y z
N GLY A 1 0.63 16.15 23.72
CA GLY A 1 1.52 16.90 22.85
C GLY A 1 2.23 15.98 21.85
N PRO A 2 2.89 16.51 20.85
CA PRO A 2 3.57 15.68 19.86
C PRO A 2 4.70 14.86 20.52
N LEU A 3 4.83 13.59 20.10
CA LEU A 3 5.88 12.71 20.60
C LEU A 3 7.27 13.32 20.30
N ASN A 4 8.14 13.33 21.32
CA ASN A 4 9.49 13.84 21.21
C ASN A 4 10.49 13.00 22.04
N ARG A 5 11.78 13.36 21.95
CA ARG A 5 12.88 12.72 22.66
C ARG A 5 12.59 12.57 24.17
N SER A 6 12.19 13.65 24.83
CA SER A 6 11.98 13.65 26.29
C SER A 6 10.86 12.69 26.70
N THR A 7 9.76 12.65 25.95
CA THR A 7 8.65 11.71 26.21
C THR A 7 9.10 10.25 26.09
N LEU A 8 9.97 9.95 25.14
CA LEU A 8 10.51 8.59 25.00
C LEU A 8 11.56 8.26 26.07
N ASP A 9 12.35 9.24 26.51
CA ASP A 9 13.32 9.07 27.60
C ASP A 9 12.63 8.78 28.95
N GLU A 10 11.44 9.35 29.20
CA GLU A 10 10.64 9.05 30.41
C GLU A 10 10.22 7.58 30.45
N VAL A 11 9.92 6.98 29.30
CA VAL A 11 9.46 5.58 29.20
C VAL A 11 10.64 4.60 29.13
N ALA A 12 11.70 4.93 28.41
CA ALA A 12 12.83 4.03 28.17
C ALA A 12 14.17 4.81 28.09
N PRO A 13 14.70 5.28 29.25
CA PRO A 13 15.89 6.16 29.26
C PRO A 13 17.19 5.49 28.77
N ALA A 14 17.32 4.18 28.99
CA ALA A 14 18.57 3.44 28.73
C ALA A 14 18.51 2.52 27.50
N VAL A 15 17.33 2.28 26.97
CA VAL A 15 17.14 1.39 25.80
C VAL A 15 16.93 2.24 24.56
N PRO A 16 17.67 2.02 23.46
CA PRO A 16 17.43 2.72 22.21
C PRO A 16 16.01 2.48 21.70
N VAL A 17 15.23 3.54 21.56
CA VAL A 17 13.84 3.49 21.08
C VAL A 17 13.74 4.34 19.82
N ARG A 18 13.01 3.80 18.85
CA ARG A 18 12.66 4.46 17.60
C ARG A 18 11.17 4.23 17.32
N VAL A 19 10.41 5.31 17.18
CA VAL A 19 9.00 5.28 16.86
C VAL A 19 8.77 5.94 15.50
N GLN A 20 8.19 5.20 14.58
CA GLN A 20 7.77 5.76 13.29
C GLN A 20 6.39 6.40 13.43
N HIS A 21 6.28 7.64 12.98
CA HIS A 21 4.98 8.25 12.78
C HIS A 21 4.23 7.51 11.67
N ARG A 22 2.92 7.37 11.79
CA ARG A 22 2.07 6.64 10.82
C ARG A 22 2.15 7.16 9.38
N SER A 23 2.59 8.41 9.18
CA SER A 23 2.84 8.96 7.83
C SER A 23 4.04 8.33 7.13
N GLY A 24 4.87 7.53 7.82
CA GLY A 24 6.11 6.98 7.28
C GLY A 24 7.25 8.00 7.12
N VAL A 25 6.96 9.29 7.24
CA VAL A 25 7.89 10.41 6.94
C VAL A 25 8.71 10.83 8.16
N LEU A 26 8.15 10.71 9.37
CA LEU A 26 8.73 11.19 10.61
C LEU A 26 9.05 10.03 11.54
N TRP A 27 10.23 10.09 12.13
CA TRP A 27 10.69 9.20 13.18
C TRP A 27 10.99 9.98 14.45
N THR A 28 10.67 9.43 15.61
CA THR A 28 11.08 9.99 16.89
C THR A 28 11.98 9.00 17.60
N LEU A 29 13.17 9.46 17.99
CA LEU A 29 14.16 8.69 18.72
C LEU A 29 14.33 9.27 20.12
N ASN A 30 14.54 8.38 21.11
CA ASN A 30 14.99 8.79 22.44
C ASN A 30 16.50 9.09 22.45
N SER A 31 17.03 9.56 23.59
CA SER A 31 18.44 9.91 23.74
C SER A 31 19.37 8.74 23.43
N ALA A 32 19.05 7.54 23.89
CA ALA A 32 19.84 6.34 23.61
C ALA A 32 19.81 5.97 22.11
N GLY A 33 18.66 6.10 21.45
CA GLY A 33 18.50 5.88 20.02
C GLY A 33 19.27 6.91 19.18
N LEU A 34 19.23 8.18 19.58
CA LEU A 34 19.99 9.26 18.92
C LEU A 34 21.51 9.03 19.02
N ALA A 35 21.99 8.56 20.16
CA ALA A 35 23.39 8.20 20.33
C ALA A 35 23.81 7.06 19.38
N CYS A 36 22.95 6.05 19.18
CA CYS A 36 23.21 4.94 18.25
C CYS A 36 23.31 5.38 16.78
N VAL A 37 22.64 6.46 16.39
CA VAL A 37 22.68 6.98 15.01
C VAL A 37 23.65 8.16 14.84
N GLY A 38 24.46 8.48 15.86
CA GLY A 38 25.47 9.53 15.79
C GLY A 38 24.92 10.96 15.92
N LEU A 39 23.72 11.13 16.49
CA LEU A 39 23.03 12.40 16.65
C LEU A 39 22.68 12.70 18.13
N PRO A 40 23.62 12.57 19.10
CA PRO A 40 23.30 12.69 20.54
C PRO A 40 22.74 14.06 20.92
N ASP A 41 23.13 15.11 20.19
CA ASP A 41 22.76 16.50 20.47
C ASP A 41 21.50 16.96 19.73
N HIS A 42 20.78 16.05 19.04
CA HIS A 42 19.55 16.41 18.32
C HIS A 42 18.48 16.94 19.29
N PRO A 43 17.88 18.11 19.05
CA PRO A 43 17.13 18.84 20.08
C PRO A 43 15.86 18.11 20.56
N ASP A 44 15.06 17.55 19.66
CA ASP A 44 13.75 16.97 19.96
C ASP A 44 13.60 15.49 19.55
N GLY A 45 14.62 14.91 18.93
CA GLY A 45 14.64 13.51 18.47
C GLY A 45 13.78 13.22 17.24
N ARG A 46 13.26 14.24 16.58
CA ARG A 46 12.37 14.10 15.42
C ARG A 46 13.12 14.16 14.11
N LEU A 47 13.31 13.02 13.46
CA LEU A 47 14.06 12.86 12.22
C LEU A 47 13.12 12.57 11.06
N ARG A 48 13.38 13.16 9.90
CA ARG A 48 12.61 12.85 8.69
C ARG A 48 13.22 11.65 7.95
N SER A 49 12.36 10.87 7.28
CA SER A 49 12.80 9.74 6.45
C SER A 49 13.68 10.19 5.27
N ALA A 50 13.51 11.43 4.81
CA ALA A 50 14.34 12.03 3.76
C ALA A 50 15.77 12.38 4.21
N ASP A 51 16.00 12.50 5.51
CA ASP A 51 17.35 12.73 6.08
C ASP A 51 18.11 11.41 6.08
N GLN A 52 18.53 10.94 4.92
CA GLN A 52 18.89 9.55 4.61
C GLN A 52 20.06 8.97 5.39
N ASN A 53 20.92 9.78 6.03
CA ASN A 53 22.19 9.30 6.57
C ASN A 53 22.07 8.64 7.95
N TRP A 54 21.11 9.04 8.76
CA TRP A 54 21.01 8.55 10.14
C TRP A 54 20.57 7.08 10.24
N SER A 55 19.72 6.62 9.32
CA SER A 55 19.20 5.26 9.32
C SER A 55 20.22 4.20 8.88
N ASN A 56 21.30 4.62 8.20
CA ASN A 56 22.35 3.72 7.74
C ASN A 56 23.17 3.08 8.90
N SER A 57 23.21 3.76 10.05
CA SER A 57 23.88 3.26 11.26
C SER A 57 23.04 2.24 12.04
N LEU A 58 21.75 2.05 11.67
CA LEU A 58 20.89 1.11 12.34
C LEU A 58 21.14 -0.30 11.82
N GLN A 59 21.38 -1.24 12.73
CA GLN A 59 21.36 -2.66 12.38
C GLN A 59 19.96 -3.01 11.84
N ARG A 60 19.88 -3.41 10.58
CA ARG A 60 18.65 -4.00 10.03
C ARG A 60 18.41 -5.32 10.77
N ARG A 61 17.35 -5.38 11.55
CA ARG A 61 16.86 -6.65 12.07
C ARG A 61 16.32 -7.42 10.87
N GLU A 62 16.81 -8.64 10.67
CA GLU A 62 16.22 -9.52 9.68
C GLU A 62 14.76 -9.77 10.13
N SER A 63 13.82 -9.24 9.37
CA SER A 63 12.40 -9.55 9.57
C SER A 63 12.18 -11.00 9.14
N GLY A 64 11.53 -11.78 9.99
CA GLY A 64 11.21 -13.18 9.68
C GLY A 64 10.20 -13.25 8.54
N LEU A 65 10.67 -13.27 7.29
CA LEU A 65 9.82 -13.39 6.09
C LEU A 65 8.91 -14.61 6.16
N ALA A 66 9.36 -15.69 6.79
CA ALA A 66 8.60 -16.93 6.93
C ALA A 66 7.28 -16.75 7.71
N GLU A 67 7.25 -15.91 8.74
CA GLU A 67 6.03 -15.63 9.49
C GLU A 67 5.03 -14.82 8.66
N VAL A 68 5.52 -13.75 8.02
CA VAL A 68 4.71 -12.93 7.12
C VAL A 68 4.18 -13.75 5.95
N SER A 69 5.04 -14.57 5.34
CA SER A 69 4.68 -15.45 4.22
C SER A 69 3.57 -16.44 4.60
N ARG A 70 3.69 -17.11 5.76
CA ARG A 70 2.66 -18.03 6.28
C ARG A 70 1.34 -17.31 6.55
N ARG A 71 1.39 -16.10 7.13
CA ARG A 71 0.20 -15.28 7.37
C ARG A 71 -0.48 -14.90 6.06
N LEU A 72 0.26 -14.44 5.05
CA LEU A 72 -0.28 -14.15 3.72
C LEU A 72 -0.87 -15.39 3.05
N ALA A 73 -0.21 -16.55 3.18
CA ALA A 73 -0.75 -17.81 2.66
C ALA A 73 -2.08 -18.17 3.34
N SER A 74 -2.24 -17.95 4.65
CA SER A 74 -3.52 -18.21 5.35
C SER A 74 -4.67 -17.29 4.89
N TYR A 75 -4.36 -16.19 4.22
CA TYR A 75 -5.34 -15.29 3.58
C TYR A 75 -5.61 -15.63 2.12
N GLY A 76 -5.00 -16.67 1.56
CA GLY A 76 -5.15 -17.00 0.15
C GLY A 76 -4.26 -16.18 -0.79
N VAL A 77 -3.30 -15.41 -0.26
CA VAL A 77 -2.43 -14.52 -1.05
C VAL A 77 -1.32 -15.33 -1.71
N THR A 78 -1.32 -15.35 -3.05
CA THR A 78 -0.34 -16.08 -3.87
C THR A 78 0.74 -15.19 -4.47
N GLY A 79 0.54 -13.88 -4.49
CA GLY A 79 1.50 -12.91 -5.01
C GLY A 79 1.32 -11.55 -4.38
N VAL A 80 2.40 -10.78 -4.30
CA VAL A 80 2.44 -9.45 -3.72
C VAL A 80 3.21 -8.49 -4.62
N THR A 81 2.86 -7.21 -4.55
CA THR A 81 3.63 -6.14 -5.17
C THR A 81 4.35 -5.35 -4.09
N ASP A 82 5.68 -5.38 -4.11
CA ASP A 82 6.49 -4.56 -3.22
C ASP A 82 6.56 -3.12 -3.75
N ALA A 83 6.10 -2.19 -2.93
CA ALA A 83 6.05 -0.76 -3.25
C ALA A 83 7.13 0.04 -2.49
N THR A 84 8.19 -0.60 -2.00
CA THR A 84 9.29 0.06 -1.31
C THR A 84 10.05 0.97 -2.26
N PRO A 85 10.12 2.29 -2.01
CA PRO A 85 10.92 3.19 -2.82
C PRO A 85 12.41 2.86 -2.64
N GLY A 86 13.16 2.83 -3.74
CA GLY A 86 14.59 2.56 -3.68
C GLY A 86 14.97 1.09 -3.48
N LEU A 87 14.02 0.16 -3.60
CA LEU A 87 14.32 -1.27 -3.65
C LEU A 87 15.34 -1.52 -4.77
N GLY A 88 16.47 -2.12 -4.42
CA GLY A 88 17.56 -2.39 -5.36
C GLY A 88 17.60 -3.84 -5.83
N ILE A 89 18.49 -4.12 -6.79
CA ILE A 89 18.74 -5.48 -7.27
C ILE A 89 19.12 -6.43 -6.13
N ALA A 90 19.90 -5.94 -5.13
CA ALA A 90 20.30 -6.73 -3.98
C ALA A 90 19.11 -7.18 -3.12
N ASP A 91 18.03 -6.40 -3.04
CA ASP A 91 16.84 -6.75 -2.28
C ASP A 91 15.99 -7.76 -3.05
N LEU A 92 15.91 -7.64 -4.38
CA LEU A 92 15.26 -8.65 -5.24
C LEU A 92 15.98 -10.01 -5.17
N VAL A 93 17.32 -10.00 -5.08
CA VAL A 93 18.10 -11.23 -4.85
C VAL A 93 17.75 -11.86 -3.51
N LYS A 94 17.58 -11.07 -2.43
CA LYS A 94 17.17 -11.60 -1.12
C LYS A 94 15.77 -12.24 -1.17
N PHE A 95 14.81 -11.63 -1.87
CA PHE A 95 13.50 -12.25 -2.06
C PHE A 95 13.60 -13.58 -2.81
N ALA A 96 14.38 -13.64 -3.87
CA ALA A 96 14.63 -14.87 -4.61
C ALA A 96 15.35 -15.94 -3.75
N GLU A 97 16.24 -15.54 -2.87
CA GLU A 97 16.89 -16.43 -1.88
C GLU A 97 15.88 -16.95 -0.86
N ALA A 98 15.07 -16.07 -0.28
CA ALA A 98 14.02 -16.48 0.65
C ALA A 98 13.01 -17.43 0.01
N GLN A 99 12.67 -17.23 -1.27
CA GLN A 99 11.83 -18.15 -2.03
C GLN A 99 12.49 -19.51 -2.21
N ARG A 100 13.77 -19.57 -2.60
CA ARG A 100 14.51 -20.84 -2.74
C ARG A 100 14.64 -21.62 -1.42
N HIS A 101 14.68 -20.92 -0.29
CA HIS A 101 14.74 -21.54 1.05
C HIS A 101 13.36 -21.83 1.63
N GLY A 102 12.26 -21.50 0.93
CA GLY A 102 10.90 -21.73 1.42
C GLY A 102 10.45 -20.77 2.54
N GLU A 103 11.21 -19.70 2.79
CA GLU A 103 10.84 -18.66 3.75
C GLU A 103 9.78 -17.71 3.19
N LEU A 104 9.75 -17.55 1.88
CA LEU A 104 8.78 -16.75 1.15
C LEU A 104 8.16 -17.59 0.03
N VAL A 105 6.86 -17.87 0.10
CA VAL A 105 6.16 -18.69 -0.91
C VAL A 105 5.45 -17.84 -1.97
N GLN A 106 5.13 -16.58 -1.69
CA GLN A 106 4.44 -15.69 -2.61
C GLN A 106 5.36 -15.23 -3.75
N HIS A 107 4.76 -15.02 -4.92
CA HIS A 107 5.44 -14.28 -5.99
C HIS A 107 5.59 -12.81 -5.61
N VAL A 108 6.79 -12.24 -5.74
CA VAL A 108 7.05 -10.84 -5.45
C VAL A 108 7.32 -10.08 -6.74
N THR A 109 6.58 -9.01 -6.97
CA THR A 109 6.82 -8.04 -8.05
C THR A 109 7.18 -6.70 -7.41
N GLY A 110 8.30 -6.09 -7.81
CA GLY A 110 8.72 -4.78 -7.28
C GLY A 110 8.27 -3.63 -8.18
N LEU A 111 7.87 -2.51 -7.59
CA LEU A 111 7.60 -1.24 -8.32
C LEU A 111 8.87 -0.42 -8.53
N ALA A 112 9.91 -0.64 -7.75
CA ALA A 112 11.18 0.04 -7.92
C ALA A 112 11.90 -0.45 -9.21
N PRO A 113 12.64 0.44 -9.85
CA PRO A 113 12.98 1.81 -9.49
C PRO A 113 11.95 2.86 -9.95
N GLY A 114 10.75 2.46 -10.34
CA GLY A 114 9.66 3.33 -10.79
C GLY A 114 8.79 3.90 -9.66
N LYS A 115 8.97 3.47 -8.42
CA LYS A 115 8.22 3.99 -7.27
C LYS A 115 8.81 5.31 -6.77
N ARG A 116 7.94 6.32 -6.60
CA ARG A 116 8.32 7.61 -6.02
C ARG A 116 7.30 8.06 -4.98
N ILE A 117 7.80 8.54 -3.83
CA ILE A 117 7.00 9.20 -2.80
C ILE A 117 7.07 10.70 -3.04
N LEU A 118 5.91 11.35 -3.07
CA LEU A 118 5.77 12.79 -3.13
C LEU A 118 5.57 13.35 -1.72
N HIS A 119 6.10 14.55 -1.47
CA HIS A 119 5.93 15.28 -0.24
C HIS A 119 5.40 16.67 -0.56
N ASP A 120 4.42 17.19 0.20
CA ASP A 120 3.74 18.46 -0.09
C ASP A 120 4.69 19.67 -0.06
N ASP A 121 5.75 19.60 0.77
CA ASP A 121 6.78 20.64 0.87
C ASP A 121 7.83 20.60 -0.24
N GLY A 122 7.76 19.63 -1.14
CA GLY A 122 8.72 19.41 -2.23
C GLY A 122 8.07 19.12 -3.59
N LEU A 123 6.81 19.55 -3.80
CA LEU A 123 6.13 19.35 -5.09
C LEU A 123 6.73 20.25 -6.17
N ASP A 124 7.33 19.65 -7.18
CA ASP A 124 7.90 20.31 -8.36
C ASP A 124 7.42 19.60 -9.61
N LEU A 125 6.55 20.25 -10.38
CA LEU A 125 5.93 19.69 -11.59
C LEU A 125 6.98 19.37 -12.66
N ASP A 126 7.91 20.29 -12.89
CA ASP A 126 8.91 20.14 -13.97
C ASP A 126 9.90 19.02 -13.63
N GLU A 127 10.29 18.92 -12.37
CA GLU A 127 11.18 17.86 -11.89
C GLU A 127 10.48 16.50 -11.98
N LEU A 128 9.22 16.40 -11.55
CA LEU A 128 8.45 15.17 -11.62
C LEU A 128 8.23 14.74 -13.08
N THR A 129 7.88 15.68 -13.97
CA THR A 129 7.71 15.40 -15.41
C THR A 129 8.99 14.86 -16.03
N ARG A 130 10.15 15.50 -15.76
CA ARG A 130 11.46 15.02 -16.24
C ARG A 130 11.80 13.63 -15.69
N TRP A 131 11.50 13.38 -14.43
CA TRP A 131 11.75 12.08 -13.80
C TRP A 131 10.90 10.98 -14.45
N ILE A 132 9.60 11.22 -14.69
CA ILE A 132 8.70 10.30 -15.38
C ILE A 132 9.25 10.01 -16.79
N GLY A 133 9.58 11.05 -17.56
CA GLY A 133 10.16 10.91 -18.89
C GLY A 133 11.43 10.03 -18.92
N ALA A 134 12.35 10.30 -18.00
CA ALA A 134 13.59 9.51 -17.88
C ALA A 134 13.32 8.03 -17.54
N ARG A 135 12.30 7.74 -16.71
CA ARG A 135 11.87 6.35 -16.42
C ARG A 135 11.30 5.68 -17.65
N HIS A 136 10.47 6.38 -18.40
CA HIS A 136 9.88 5.91 -19.64
C HIS A 136 10.95 5.66 -20.72
N ASP A 137 11.92 6.56 -20.86
CA ASP A 137 13.02 6.39 -21.81
C ASP A 137 13.90 5.17 -21.49
N ALA A 138 14.03 4.84 -20.21
CA ALA A 138 14.69 3.61 -19.76
C ALA A 138 13.82 2.35 -19.93
N GLY A 139 12.64 2.43 -20.53
CA GLY A 139 11.71 1.30 -20.72
C GLY A 139 10.93 0.90 -19.48
N GLY A 140 11.02 1.67 -18.40
CA GLY A 140 10.30 1.41 -17.14
C GLY A 140 8.92 2.06 -17.08
N THR A 141 8.19 1.74 -16.02
CA THR A 141 6.91 2.36 -15.64
C THR A 141 7.09 3.15 -14.34
N VAL A 142 6.09 3.93 -13.97
CA VAL A 142 6.10 4.73 -12.76
C VAL A 142 4.95 4.37 -11.83
N ALA A 143 5.20 4.50 -10.50
CA ALA A 143 4.22 4.33 -9.45
C ALA A 143 4.34 5.50 -8.47
N LEU A 144 3.37 6.40 -8.48
CA LEU A 144 3.44 7.70 -7.80
C LEU A 144 2.54 7.69 -6.56
N HIS A 145 3.13 7.91 -5.38
CA HIS A 145 2.43 7.97 -4.10
C HIS A 145 1.68 9.30 -3.98
N CYS A 146 0.36 9.25 -3.81
CA CYS A 146 -0.52 10.41 -3.68
C CYS A 146 -1.48 10.23 -2.51
N VAL A 147 -1.26 10.93 -1.39
CA VAL A 147 -2.13 10.91 -0.20
C VAL A 147 -2.81 12.23 0.07
N THR A 148 -2.45 13.29 -0.65
CA THR A 148 -3.10 14.61 -0.60
C THR A 148 -3.65 14.99 -1.97
N ALA A 149 -4.61 15.93 -2.00
CA ALA A 149 -5.13 16.48 -3.25
C ALA A 149 -4.04 17.22 -4.05
N ALA A 150 -3.12 17.90 -3.36
CA ALA A 150 -2.01 18.62 -4.01
C ALA A 150 -1.07 17.66 -4.74
N GLN A 151 -0.68 16.56 -4.10
CA GLN A 151 0.13 15.50 -4.72
C GLN A 151 -0.58 14.93 -5.97
N LEU A 152 -1.89 14.67 -5.87
CA LEU A 152 -2.67 14.13 -6.98
C LEU A 152 -2.71 15.10 -8.16
N VAL A 153 -2.95 16.39 -7.93
CA VAL A 153 -2.99 17.43 -8.97
C VAL A 153 -1.66 17.52 -9.71
N VAL A 154 -0.55 17.59 -8.98
CA VAL A 154 0.79 17.63 -9.59
C VAL A 154 1.11 16.34 -10.35
N THR A 155 0.71 15.19 -9.80
CA THR A 155 0.88 13.88 -10.45
C THR A 155 0.11 13.79 -11.77
N ILE A 156 -1.16 14.20 -11.80
CA ILE A 156 -1.98 14.22 -13.01
C ILE A 156 -1.33 15.11 -14.07
N ALA A 157 -0.91 16.31 -13.70
CA ALA A 157 -0.27 17.25 -14.62
C ALA A 157 1.07 16.70 -15.17
N ALA A 158 1.88 16.09 -14.32
CA ALA A 158 3.17 15.51 -14.73
C ALA A 158 3.00 14.30 -15.65
N LEU A 159 2.03 13.42 -15.36
CA LEU A 159 1.69 12.27 -16.21
C LEU A 159 1.11 12.72 -17.56
N ASP A 160 0.29 13.76 -17.57
CA ASP A 160 -0.24 14.32 -18.82
C ASP A 160 0.87 14.90 -19.69
N ALA A 161 1.81 15.64 -19.10
CA ALA A 161 2.93 16.26 -19.79
C ALA A 161 3.97 15.23 -20.30
N ALA A 162 4.28 14.21 -19.50
CA ALA A 162 5.26 13.16 -19.86
C ALA A 162 4.67 12.07 -20.75
N GLY A 163 3.35 11.93 -20.80
CA GLY A 163 2.63 10.82 -21.42
C GLY A 163 2.56 9.60 -20.50
N VAL A 164 1.40 8.92 -20.47
CA VAL A 164 1.18 7.68 -19.69
C VAL A 164 1.55 6.46 -20.50
N ARG A 165 2.16 5.47 -19.86
CA ARG A 165 2.45 4.14 -20.44
C ARG A 165 1.64 3.02 -19.77
N PRO A 166 1.36 1.92 -20.46
CA PRO A 166 0.77 0.75 -19.82
C PRO A 166 1.62 0.27 -18.63
N GLY A 167 1.00 0.16 -17.47
CA GLY A 167 1.68 -0.19 -16.23
C GLY A 167 2.00 0.98 -15.32
N ASP A 168 1.86 2.23 -15.78
CA ASP A 168 1.92 3.40 -14.90
C ASP A 168 0.75 3.39 -13.94
N ARG A 169 1.02 3.80 -12.69
CA ARG A 169 0.02 3.77 -11.63
C ARG A 169 0.17 4.89 -10.62
N ILE A 170 -0.94 5.23 -10.00
CA ILE A 170 -1.01 6.10 -8.83
C ILE A 170 -1.32 5.23 -7.63
N GLU A 171 -0.48 5.31 -6.61
CA GLU A 171 -0.69 4.62 -5.34
C GLU A 171 -1.50 5.51 -4.40
N HIS A 172 -2.41 4.91 -3.67
CA HIS A 172 -3.32 5.49 -2.71
C HIS A 172 -4.44 6.30 -3.35
N ALA A 173 -4.16 7.44 -3.97
CA ALA A 173 -5.19 8.40 -4.36
C ALA A 173 -6.17 8.62 -3.18
N ALA A 174 -5.60 8.90 -1.98
CA ALA A 174 -6.36 8.93 -0.74
C ALA A 174 -7.38 10.06 -0.70
N VAL A 175 -7.08 11.18 -1.37
CA VAL A 175 -7.99 12.32 -1.54
C VAL A 175 -8.15 12.61 -3.03
N VAL A 176 -9.34 12.41 -3.57
CA VAL A 176 -9.65 12.64 -4.99
C VAL A 176 -10.80 13.64 -5.11
N PRO A 177 -10.54 14.92 -5.41
CA PRO A 177 -11.59 15.91 -5.70
C PRO A 177 -12.43 15.51 -6.92
N ASP A 178 -13.70 15.93 -6.96
CA ASP A 178 -14.65 15.55 -8.03
C ASP A 178 -14.18 15.98 -9.42
N ASP A 179 -13.56 17.14 -9.52
CA ASP A 179 -13.06 17.71 -10.78
C ASP A 179 -11.83 16.97 -11.33
N ARG A 180 -11.20 16.09 -10.52
CA ARG A 180 -10.05 15.26 -10.95
C ARG A 180 -10.45 13.92 -11.55
N LEU A 181 -11.69 13.45 -11.33
CA LEU A 181 -12.16 12.15 -11.84
C LEU A 181 -12.09 12.06 -13.39
N PRO A 182 -12.57 13.07 -14.16
CA PRO A 182 -12.47 13.02 -15.63
C PRO A 182 -11.02 13.01 -16.13
N GLU A 183 -10.11 13.69 -15.43
CA GLU A 183 -8.69 13.72 -15.82
C GLU A 183 -8.02 12.36 -15.62
N LEU A 184 -8.27 11.71 -14.46
CA LEU A 184 -7.78 10.36 -14.19
C LEU A 184 -8.30 9.34 -15.21
N ALA A 185 -9.58 9.42 -15.57
CA ALA A 185 -10.18 8.57 -16.59
C ALA A 185 -9.53 8.77 -17.97
N ARG A 186 -9.30 10.02 -18.36
CA ARG A 186 -8.65 10.38 -19.63
C ARG A 186 -7.21 9.89 -19.69
N LEU A 187 -6.46 9.99 -18.61
CA LEU A 187 -5.09 9.48 -18.54
C LEU A 187 -5.01 7.97 -18.70
N GLY A 188 -6.03 7.23 -18.26
CA GLY A 188 -6.05 5.77 -18.35
C GLY A 188 -5.03 5.07 -17.45
N VAL A 189 -4.46 5.80 -16.48
CA VAL A 189 -3.55 5.28 -15.46
C VAL A 189 -4.29 4.35 -14.50
N THR A 190 -3.57 3.39 -13.90
CA THR A 190 -4.14 2.55 -12.86
C THR A 190 -4.05 3.24 -11.49
N VAL A 191 -5.12 3.22 -10.72
CA VAL A 191 -5.13 3.62 -9.31
C VAL A 191 -5.13 2.38 -8.43
N ALA A 192 -4.16 2.27 -7.50
CA ALA A 192 -4.14 1.24 -6.47
C ALA A 192 -4.46 1.87 -5.11
N THR A 193 -5.64 1.56 -4.55
CA THR A 193 -6.16 2.23 -3.35
C THR A 193 -6.42 1.25 -2.20
N GLN A 194 -6.56 1.78 -0.97
CA GLN A 194 -6.57 1.00 0.27
C GLN A 194 -7.79 1.35 1.13
N PRO A 195 -8.96 0.75 0.86
CA PRO A 195 -10.17 1.02 1.65
C PRO A 195 -10.08 0.55 3.11
N ASN A 196 -9.16 -0.37 3.45
CA ASN A 196 -8.90 -0.77 4.84
C ASN A 196 -8.58 0.42 5.75
N PHE A 197 -7.97 1.49 5.24
CA PHE A 197 -7.69 2.68 6.03
C PHE A 197 -8.96 3.39 6.53
N ILE A 198 -10.12 3.14 5.92
CA ILE A 198 -11.40 3.60 6.46
C ILE A 198 -11.73 2.87 7.76
N ALA A 199 -11.60 1.54 7.78
CA ALA A 199 -11.83 0.77 9.00
C ALA A 199 -10.79 1.05 10.08
N GLU A 200 -9.52 1.25 9.69
CA GLU A 200 -8.41 1.43 10.62
C GLU A 200 -8.25 2.86 11.14
N ARG A 201 -8.59 3.86 10.33
CA ARG A 201 -8.28 5.29 10.59
C ARG A 201 -9.45 6.23 10.34
N GLY A 202 -10.62 5.70 9.96
CA GLY A 202 -11.77 6.50 9.55
C GLY A 202 -12.28 7.45 10.63
N ASP A 203 -12.21 7.07 11.90
CA ASP A 203 -12.61 7.94 13.00
C ASP A 203 -11.72 9.19 13.09
N GLN A 204 -10.43 9.05 12.78
CA GLN A 204 -9.53 10.19 12.69
C GLN A 204 -9.85 11.05 11.45
N TYR A 205 -10.16 10.43 10.31
CA TYR A 205 -10.57 11.20 9.12
C TYR A 205 -11.84 12.00 9.38
N LEU A 206 -12.83 11.43 10.09
CA LEU A 206 -14.05 12.13 10.49
C LEU A 206 -13.77 13.31 11.42
N ALA A 207 -12.69 13.27 12.22
CA ALA A 207 -12.32 14.33 13.13
C ALA A 207 -11.45 15.43 12.48
N ASP A 208 -10.58 15.04 11.53
CA ASP A 208 -9.53 15.91 11.00
C ASP A 208 -9.90 16.55 9.64
N VAL A 209 -10.84 15.94 8.90
CA VAL A 209 -11.26 16.39 7.55
C VAL A 209 -12.64 17.02 7.63
N ALA A 210 -12.88 18.11 6.89
CA ALA A 210 -14.17 18.77 6.85
C ALA A 210 -15.26 17.85 6.27
N ASP A 211 -16.48 17.95 6.80
CA ASP A 211 -17.60 17.05 6.47
C ASP A 211 -17.91 17.02 4.97
N ASP A 212 -17.81 18.15 4.30
CA ASP A 212 -18.04 18.30 2.85
C ASP A 212 -16.92 17.70 1.99
N GLU A 213 -15.78 17.35 2.58
CA GLU A 213 -14.65 16.68 1.91
C GLU A 213 -14.59 15.17 2.18
N HIS A 214 -15.40 14.63 3.12
CA HIS A 214 -15.39 13.22 3.47
C HIS A 214 -15.64 12.30 2.26
N HIS A 215 -16.41 12.73 1.29
CA HIS A 215 -16.71 11.98 0.08
C HIS A 215 -15.51 11.89 -0.89
N HIS A 216 -14.48 12.71 -0.71
CA HIS A 216 -13.24 12.64 -1.50
C HIS A 216 -12.26 11.56 -1.01
N LEU A 217 -12.52 10.99 0.20
CA LEU A 217 -11.57 10.08 0.84
C LEU A 217 -11.72 8.64 0.37
N TRP A 218 -10.59 8.04 -0.06
CA TRP A 218 -10.50 6.62 -0.42
C TRP A 218 -11.62 6.18 -1.37
N ARG A 219 -11.81 6.94 -2.44
CA ARG A 219 -12.89 6.73 -3.41
C ARG A 219 -12.66 5.45 -4.20
N VAL A 220 -13.72 4.64 -4.33
CA VAL A 220 -13.69 3.46 -5.21
C VAL A 220 -14.83 3.53 -6.20
N ALA A 221 -16.08 3.70 -5.74
CA ALA A 221 -17.25 3.70 -6.61
C ALA A 221 -17.20 4.84 -7.66
N SER A 222 -16.83 6.05 -7.25
CA SER A 222 -16.73 7.18 -8.18
C SER A 222 -15.61 7.02 -9.20
N LEU A 223 -14.45 6.47 -8.78
CA LEU A 223 -13.36 6.17 -9.71
C LEU A 223 -13.81 5.15 -10.77
N LEU A 224 -14.45 4.06 -10.34
CA LEU A 224 -15.00 3.05 -11.27
C LEU A 224 -16.06 3.64 -12.19
N ALA A 225 -17.00 4.43 -11.66
CA ALA A 225 -18.05 5.08 -12.43
C ALA A 225 -17.49 6.08 -13.47
N ALA A 226 -16.36 6.72 -13.18
CA ALA A 226 -15.65 7.58 -14.12
C ALA A 226 -14.86 6.79 -15.18
N GLY A 227 -14.75 5.46 -15.06
CA GLY A 227 -13.99 4.61 -15.98
C GLY A 227 -12.50 4.52 -15.66
N VAL A 228 -12.08 4.93 -14.46
CA VAL A 228 -10.69 4.76 -13.99
C VAL A 228 -10.42 3.29 -13.71
N LYS A 229 -9.25 2.81 -14.08
CA LYS A 229 -8.79 1.46 -13.74
C LYS A 229 -8.38 1.43 -12.27
N VAL A 230 -9.08 0.68 -11.44
CA VAL A 230 -8.84 0.62 -10.00
C VAL A 230 -8.49 -0.80 -9.57
N ALA A 231 -7.50 -0.93 -8.70
CA ALA A 231 -7.17 -2.14 -7.97
C ALA A 231 -7.16 -1.84 -6.46
N LEU A 232 -7.49 -2.84 -5.65
CA LEU A 232 -7.36 -2.74 -4.20
C LEU A 232 -6.01 -3.31 -3.72
N SER A 233 -5.52 -2.78 -2.62
CA SER A 233 -4.36 -3.29 -1.89
C SER A 233 -4.51 -3.01 -0.39
N THR A 234 -3.59 -3.52 0.43
CA THR A 234 -3.62 -3.37 1.89
C THR A 234 -2.61 -2.38 2.42
N ASP A 235 -1.55 -2.13 1.64
CA ASP A 235 -0.41 -1.29 2.03
C ASP A 235 0.28 -1.76 3.32
N MET A 236 0.37 -3.10 3.52
CA MET A 236 1.13 -3.67 4.63
C MET A 236 2.61 -3.22 4.57
N PRO A 237 3.24 -2.81 5.68
CA PRO A 237 2.78 -2.90 7.08
C PRO A 237 2.07 -1.63 7.58
N PHE A 238 1.74 -0.65 6.75
CA PHE A 238 1.05 0.57 7.14
C PHE A 238 -0.45 0.34 7.37
N GLY A 239 -1.04 -0.62 6.67
CA GLY A 239 -2.35 -1.20 6.93
C GLY A 239 -2.27 -2.67 7.33
N ASP A 240 -3.37 -3.28 7.77
CA ASP A 240 -3.43 -4.72 8.04
C ASP A 240 -3.17 -5.51 6.74
N ALA A 241 -2.51 -6.64 6.87
CA ALA A 241 -2.17 -7.51 5.75
C ALA A 241 -3.37 -8.29 5.17
N ASP A 242 -4.52 -8.30 5.85
CA ASP A 242 -5.71 -9.06 5.48
C ASP A 242 -6.46 -8.42 4.30
N PRO A 243 -6.44 -9.02 3.08
CA PRO A 243 -7.17 -8.50 1.94
C PRO A 243 -8.69 -8.59 2.10
N TRP A 244 -9.18 -9.55 2.89
CA TRP A 244 -10.60 -9.71 3.17
C TRP A 244 -11.14 -8.56 4.04
N ALA A 245 -10.36 -8.12 5.02
CA ALA A 245 -10.67 -6.91 5.78
C ALA A 245 -10.72 -5.65 4.88
N ALA A 246 -9.81 -5.53 3.91
CA ALA A 246 -9.83 -4.45 2.94
C ALA A 246 -11.07 -4.52 2.02
N MET A 247 -11.48 -5.72 1.58
CA MET A 247 -12.72 -5.92 0.82
C MET A 247 -13.95 -5.53 1.64
N ARG A 248 -14.06 -5.99 2.89
CA ARG A 248 -15.15 -5.59 3.81
C ARG A 248 -15.21 -4.08 4.00
N ALA A 249 -14.06 -3.43 4.14
CA ALA A 249 -13.98 -1.98 4.27
C ALA A 249 -14.47 -1.25 3.01
N ALA A 250 -14.19 -1.77 1.80
CA ALA A 250 -14.70 -1.22 0.56
C ALA A 250 -16.23 -1.37 0.44
N VAL A 251 -16.79 -2.48 0.94
CA VAL A 251 -18.24 -2.78 0.89
C VAL A 251 -19.01 -1.98 1.95
N HIS A 252 -18.51 -1.93 3.18
CA HIS A 252 -19.27 -1.37 4.30
C HIS A 252 -18.90 0.07 4.62
N ARG A 253 -17.63 0.45 4.40
CA ARG A 253 -17.05 1.77 4.72
C ARG A 253 -17.28 2.18 6.18
N THR A 254 -17.23 1.20 7.08
CA THR A 254 -17.45 1.37 8.51
C THR A 254 -16.11 1.58 9.22
N THR A 255 -16.03 2.61 10.05
CA THR A 255 -14.87 2.93 10.88
C THR A 255 -14.82 2.04 12.13
N ALA A 256 -13.75 2.11 12.91
CA ALA A 256 -13.61 1.34 14.16
C ALA A 256 -14.71 1.65 15.19
N SER A 257 -15.21 2.89 15.24
CA SER A 257 -16.34 3.27 16.13
C SER A 257 -17.72 2.87 15.59
N GLY A 258 -17.79 2.32 14.36
CA GLY A 258 -19.05 1.97 13.71
C GLY A 258 -19.69 3.09 12.88
N ALA A 259 -19.05 4.25 12.78
CA ALA A 259 -19.49 5.31 11.87
C ALA A 259 -19.27 4.91 10.39
N VAL A 260 -19.95 5.57 9.47
CA VAL A 260 -19.81 5.30 8.03
C VAL A 260 -19.18 6.52 7.35
N LEU A 261 -18.05 6.31 6.67
CA LEU A 261 -17.32 7.36 5.96
C LEU A 261 -17.60 7.27 4.45
N GLY A 262 -18.22 8.30 3.87
CA GLY A 262 -18.49 8.40 2.43
C GLY A 262 -19.33 7.24 1.90
N PRO A 263 -20.59 7.04 2.34
CA PRO A 263 -21.41 5.86 2.01
C PRO A 263 -21.67 5.68 0.51
N ALA A 264 -21.58 6.75 -0.28
CA ALA A 264 -21.75 6.69 -1.74
C ALA A 264 -20.56 6.00 -2.46
N GLU A 265 -19.44 5.84 -1.77
CA GLU A 265 -18.25 5.18 -2.31
C GLU A 265 -18.19 3.67 -2.02
N ARG A 266 -19.28 3.08 -1.53
CA ARG A 266 -19.42 1.64 -1.37
C ARG A 266 -19.46 0.93 -2.72
N ILE A 267 -18.85 -0.24 -2.78
CA ILE A 267 -18.93 -1.16 -3.91
C ILE A 267 -19.54 -2.49 -3.45
N ASP A 268 -20.01 -3.30 -4.38
CA ASP A 268 -20.47 -4.63 -4.05
C ASP A 268 -19.33 -5.61 -3.76
N ALA A 269 -19.64 -6.69 -3.04
CA ALA A 269 -18.67 -7.68 -2.59
C ALA A 269 -17.94 -8.41 -3.72
N ARG A 270 -18.62 -8.66 -4.85
CA ARG A 270 -18.03 -9.30 -6.03
C ARG A 270 -16.98 -8.38 -6.66
N THR A 271 -17.33 -7.12 -6.87
CA THR A 271 -16.40 -6.10 -7.38
C THR A 271 -15.19 -5.98 -6.46
N ALA A 272 -15.37 -5.93 -5.14
CA ALA A 272 -14.27 -5.87 -4.18
C ALA A 272 -13.32 -7.09 -4.29
N LEU A 273 -13.87 -8.30 -4.43
CA LEU A 273 -13.12 -9.52 -4.62
C LEU A 273 -12.34 -9.50 -5.95
N GLU A 274 -12.98 -9.13 -7.05
CA GLU A 274 -12.37 -9.08 -8.38
C GLU A 274 -11.17 -8.14 -8.43
N MET A 275 -11.19 -7.04 -7.66
CA MET A 275 -10.12 -6.05 -7.60
C MET A 275 -8.85 -6.56 -6.87
N PHE A 276 -8.90 -7.72 -6.20
CA PHE A 276 -7.74 -8.42 -5.65
C PHE A 276 -7.26 -9.60 -6.53
N LEU A 277 -7.99 -9.96 -7.58
CA LEU A 277 -7.67 -11.11 -8.44
C LEU A 277 -6.76 -10.76 -9.63
N GLY A 278 -6.22 -9.56 -9.68
CA GLY A 278 -5.33 -9.11 -10.75
C GLY A 278 -3.94 -9.74 -10.71
N GLU A 279 -3.20 -9.59 -11.80
CA GLU A 279 -1.79 -9.91 -11.84
C GLU A 279 -0.99 -8.87 -11.02
N PRO A 280 0.02 -9.25 -10.22
CA PRO A 280 0.77 -8.28 -9.40
C PRO A 280 1.36 -7.10 -10.18
N GLY A 281 1.87 -7.33 -11.38
CA GLY A 281 2.42 -6.28 -12.26
C GLY A 281 1.35 -5.48 -13.04
N LEU A 282 0.15 -6.04 -13.20
CA LEU A 282 -1.00 -5.44 -13.90
C LEU A 282 -2.27 -5.71 -13.09
N PRO A 283 -2.46 -5.06 -11.94
CA PRO A 283 -3.44 -5.46 -10.94
C PRO A 283 -4.91 -5.33 -11.38
N THR A 284 -5.18 -4.61 -12.45
CA THR A 284 -6.51 -4.50 -13.06
C THR A 284 -6.75 -5.52 -14.18
N ARG A 285 -5.79 -6.41 -14.45
CA ARG A 285 -5.95 -7.53 -15.37
C ARG A 285 -6.34 -8.77 -14.57
N PRO A 286 -7.62 -9.19 -14.61
CA PRO A 286 -8.05 -10.35 -13.82
C PRO A 286 -7.41 -11.63 -14.33
N ARG A 287 -6.97 -12.47 -13.39
CA ARG A 287 -6.53 -13.83 -13.67
C ARG A 287 -7.74 -14.75 -13.75
N THR A 288 -7.64 -15.78 -14.56
CA THR A 288 -8.69 -16.78 -14.73
C THR A 288 -8.15 -18.18 -14.43
N VAL A 289 -8.99 -19.04 -13.89
CA VAL A 289 -8.69 -20.46 -13.72
C VAL A 289 -8.97 -21.16 -15.03
N ALA A 290 -7.91 -21.51 -15.77
CA ALA A 290 -8.00 -22.19 -17.06
C ALA A 290 -6.79 -23.09 -17.30
N PRO A 291 -6.93 -24.12 -18.14
CA PRO A 291 -5.78 -24.95 -18.54
C PRO A 291 -4.66 -24.10 -19.15
N GLY A 292 -3.41 -24.35 -18.71
CA GLY A 292 -2.23 -23.61 -19.14
C GLY A 292 -1.92 -22.35 -18.35
N GLN A 293 -2.78 -21.96 -17.41
CA GLN A 293 -2.49 -20.87 -16.46
C GLN A 293 -1.71 -21.40 -15.24
N PRO A 294 -0.86 -20.56 -14.62
CA PRO A 294 -0.20 -20.94 -13.36
C PRO A 294 -1.22 -21.36 -12.30
N ALA A 295 -0.95 -22.46 -11.62
CA ALA A 295 -1.81 -22.97 -10.55
C ALA A 295 -1.57 -22.20 -9.23
N ASN A 296 -1.92 -20.91 -9.23
CA ASN A 296 -1.91 -20.01 -8.08
C ASN A 296 -3.36 -19.77 -7.66
N LEU A 297 -3.83 -20.53 -6.67
CA LEU A 297 -5.24 -20.66 -6.34
C LEU A 297 -5.48 -20.41 -4.84
N CYS A 298 -6.61 -19.78 -4.54
CA CYS A 298 -7.20 -19.73 -3.20
C CYS A 298 -8.46 -20.62 -3.20
N VAL A 299 -8.47 -21.67 -2.38
CA VAL A 299 -9.59 -22.58 -2.23
C VAL A 299 -10.44 -22.12 -1.06
N ILE A 300 -11.75 -21.98 -1.29
CA ILE A 300 -12.70 -21.48 -0.31
C ILE A 300 -13.62 -22.63 0.16
N ALA A 301 -13.80 -22.76 1.48
CA ALA A 301 -14.69 -23.74 2.12
C ALA A 301 -16.10 -23.16 2.36
N ALA A 302 -16.67 -22.49 1.35
CA ALA A 302 -17.98 -21.87 1.45
C ALA A 302 -18.63 -21.81 0.06
N SER A 303 -19.95 -21.62 0.01
CA SER A 303 -20.64 -21.30 -1.23
C SER A 303 -20.25 -19.88 -1.73
N PRO A 304 -20.41 -19.59 -3.05
CA PRO A 304 -20.16 -18.25 -3.57
C PRO A 304 -20.99 -17.17 -2.87
N GLU A 305 -22.24 -17.47 -2.50
CA GLU A 305 -23.13 -16.56 -1.79
C GLU A 305 -22.63 -16.27 -0.37
N GLU A 306 -22.16 -17.29 0.33
CA GLU A 306 -21.60 -17.16 1.67
C GLU A 306 -20.29 -16.38 1.63
N LEU A 307 -19.38 -16.70 0.71
CA LEU A 307 -18.14 -15.96 0.50
C LEU A 307 -18.39 -14.47 0.31
N LEU A 308 -19.31 -14.11 -0.59
CA LEU A 308 -19.61 -12.70 -0.89
C LEU A 308 -20.34 -11.98 0.25
N ARG A 309 -21.03 -12.71 1.14
CA ARG A 309 -21.66 -12.14 2.32
C ARG A 309 -20.65 -11.87 3.43
N GLU A 310 -19.70 -12.78 3.67
CA GLU A 310 -18.80 -12.74 4.81
C GLU A 310 -17.47 -12.02 4.48
N LEU A 311 -16.90 -12.27 3.28
CA LEU A 311 -15.58 -11.79 2.87
C LEU A 311 -14.54 -12.01 3.98
N ASP A 312 -14.39 -13.24 4.47
CA ASP A 312 -13.57 -13.55 5.62
C ASP A 312 -12.44 -14.53 5.29
N ALA A 313 -11.25 -14.27 5.85
CA ALA A 313 -10.07 -15.12 5.73
C ALA A 313 -10.29 -16.52 6.32
N ASP A 314 -11.22 -16.66 7.26
CA ASP A 314 -11.54 -17.96 7.86
C ASP A 314 -12.22 -18.93 6.87
N LEU A 315 -12.74 -18.42 5.77
CA LEU A 315 -13.29 -19.25 4.68
C LEU A 315 -12.21 -19.81 3.75
N VAL A 316 -10.95 -19.37 3.88
CA VAL A 316 -9.83 -19.92 3.09
C VAL A 316 -9.49 -21.32 3.60
N ALA A 317 -9.79 -22.33 2.79
CA ALA A 317 -9.47 -23.73 3.10
C ALA A 317 -8.01 -24.06 2.74
N ALA A 318 -7.56 -23.66 1.56
CA ALA A 318 -6.19 -23.90 1.14
C ALA A 318 -5.67 -22.81 0.20
N THR A 319 -4.35 -22.66 0.18
CA THR A 319 -3.65 -21.81 -0.77
C THR A 319 -2.65 -22.64 -1.56
N ILE A 320 -2.71 -22.51 -2.87
CA ILE A 320 -1.87 -23.27 -3.80
C ILE A 320 -1.03 -22.25 -4.59
N ILE A 321 0.28 -22.48 -4.63
CA ILE A 321 1.22 -21.66 -5.43
C ILE A 321 2.03 -22.62 -6.32
N GLU A 322 2.00 -22.35 -7.63
CA GLU A 322 2.66 -23.21 -8.65
C GLU A 322 2.31 -24.71 -8.50
N GLY A 323 1.06 -24.99 -8.14
CA GLY A 323 0.56 -26.35 -7.97
C GLY A 323 0.91 -27.00 -6.63
N SER A 324 1.66 -26.32 -5.76
CA SER A 324 2.00 -26.81 -4.41
C SER A 324 1.07 -26.21 -3.36
N VAL A 325 0.51 -27.03 -2.47
CA VAL A 325 -0.27 -26.56 -1.31
C VAL A 325 0.69 -25.94 -0.31
N VAL A 326 0.56 -24.62 -0.08
CA VAL A 326 1.42 -23.84 0.84
C VAL A 326 0.71 -23.49 2.15
N PHE A 327 -0.61 -23.62 2.16
CA PHE A 327 -1.47 -23.48 3.34
C PHE A 327 -2.65 -24.43 3.20
N ASP A 328 -3.00 -25.12 4.29
CA ASP A 328 -4.16 -26.00 4.43
C ASP A 328 -4.75 -25.79 5.82
N ARG A 329 -6.05 -25.49 5.88
CA ARG A 329 -6.81 -25.28 7.12
C ARG A 329 -7.47 -26.58 7.60
N ALA A 330 -6.82 -27.71 7.46
CA ALA A 330 -7.37 -29.03 7.87
C ALA A 330 -7.87 -29.07 9.32
#